data_a8a5b7f800aede83bd95a8bd67213702
#
_entry.id   a8a5b7f800aede83bd95a8bd67213702
#
_cell.length_a   1.000
_cell.length_b   1.000
_cell.length_c   1.000
_cell.angle_alpha   90.00
_cell.angle_beta   90.00
_cell.angle_gamma   90.00
#
_symmetry.space_group_name_H-M   'P 1'
#
loop_
_entity.id
_entity.type
_entity.pdbx_description
1 polymer ?
#
loop_
_entity_poly.entity_id
_entity_poly.type
_entity_poly.pdbx_seq_one_letter_code
_entity_poly.pdbx_strand_id
1 'polypeptide(L)'
;MHRDGSKPVATETACRRRPQQAPHFGHTCRVRHIEISYSLGPSDPRPALLRNALMDLLSAVREHGSISAAAKALDLSYRHVWGELKKWEQTLGRTLIVWDKGQPARLNEFGEKLLWAERQAQARLAPQINALRADLERAFAVAFDDAAHVVPLYASHDNALQALREHAVASAKLHLDIRFTGSVDAISALNEGRCVMAGFHTREAPEPGSLAERTYKPMLQPGLHKIIGFAQRSQGLIVARGNPHGITSLADLAASGVRYVNRALGTGTRVLFDELLERAGLKPAAIAGYERTEPSHAAVAHAIVSGSADAGLGIEPAAHRERLDFIPLVRENYFLVCLKSTLDQPSTQALLSILRSPAWQATLAAIPGYAPAQTGQVLSMRRVLPWWDFARKKVRRTRPA
;
A
#
# COMPACT_ATOMS: atom_id res chain seq x y z
N MET A 1 60.24 -50.59 0.77
CA MET A 1 60.37 -51.38 -0.45
C MET A 1 59.41 -50.89 -1.47
N HIS A 2 59.93 -50.42 -2.63
CA HIS A 2 59.36 -50.12 -3.97
C HIS A 2 58.19 -49.17 -4.04
N ARG A 3 58.39 -47.94 -4.48
CA ARG A 3 58.64 -47.34 -5.84
C ARG A 3 57.77 -47.94 -6.93
N ASP A 4 56.90 -47.05 -7.51
CA ASP A 4 56.91 -46.55 -8.90
C ASP A 4 55.61 -45.79 -9.12
N GLY A 5 55.45 -44.60 -9.59
CA GLY A 5 56.22 -43.89 -10.63
C GLY A 5 55.56 -44.02 -12.02
N SER A 6 54.52 -43.16 -12.34
CA SER A 6 54.37 -42.76 -13.74
C SER A 6 53.23 -41.72 -13.94
N LYS A 7 53.62 -40.56 -14.44
CA LYS A 7 52.79 -39.61 -15.10
C LYS A 7 52.44 -40.07 -16.51
N PRO A 8 51.36 -39.71 -17.09
CA PRO A 8 51.25 -39.62 -18.54
C PRO A 8 51.09 -38.18 -19.05
N VAL A 9 51.73 -38.04 -20.12
CA VAL A 9 52.04 -37.05 -21.12
C VAL A 9 50.75 -36.41 -21.71
N ALA A 10 50.84 -35.11 -21.93
CA ALA A 10 49.94 -34.30 -22.73
C ALA A 10 50.07 -34.61 -24.23
N THR A 11 48.97 -34.61 -24.92
CA THR A 11 48.93 -34.44 -26.37
C THR A 11 47.91 -33.33 -26.74
N GLU A 12 48.44 -32.18 -27.10
CA GLU A 12 47.76 -31.13 -27.85
C GLU A 12 47.39 -31.64 -29.25
N THR A 13 46.16 -31.37 -29.62
CA THR A 13 45.82 -31.26 -31.06
C THR A 13 44.87 -30.08 -31.24
N ALA A 14 45.45 -28.97 -31.66
CA ALA A 14 44.79 -27.77 -32.04
C ALA A 14 44.01 -27.97 -33.34
N CYS A 15 42.71 -27.74 -33.31
CA CYS A 15 41.92 -27.54 -34.50
C CYS A 15 41.33 -26.11 -34.50
N ARG A 16 42.04 -25.19 -35.14
CA ARG A 16 41.58 -23.82 -35.40
C ARG A 16 40.45 -23.88 -36.42
N ARG A 17 39.23 -23.64 -36.00
CA ARG A 17 38.12 -23.19 -36.86
C ARG A 17 37.91 -21.71 -36.64
N ARG A 18 38.05 -20.94 -37.74
CA ARG A 18 37.65 -19.50 -37.81
C ARG A 18 36.17 -19.39 -37.48
N PRO A 19 35.74 -18.41 -36.72
CA PRO A 19 34.33 -18.14 -36.55
C PRO A 19 33.82 -17.46 -37.85
N GLN A 20 32.82 -18.06 -38.47
CA GLN A 20 31.99 -17.44 -39.49
C GLN A 20 31.22 -16.26 -38.86
N GLN A 21 31.34 -15.11 -39.45
CA GLN A 21 30.55 -13.94 -39.08
C GLN A 21 29.06 -14.26 -39.32
N ALA A 22 28.29 -14.33 -38.21
CA ALA A 22 26.84 -14.34 -38.27
C ALA A 22 26.32 -12.93 -38.61
N PRO A 23 25.20 -12.82 -39.36
CA PRO A 23 24.70 -11.52 -39.81
C PRO A 23 24.22 -10.69 -38.62
N HIS A 24 24.57 -9.41 -38.65
CA HIS A 24 24.05 -8.38 -37.74
C HIS A 24 22.53 -8.27 -37.88
N PHE A 25 21.77 -8.94 -37.03
CA PHE A 25 20.42 -8.56 -36.73
C PHE A 25 20.44 -7.70 -35.43
N GLY A 26 20.12 -6.44 -35.67
CA GLY A 26 20.15 -5.38 -34.68
C GLY A 26 19.13 -5.51 -33.56
N HIS A 27 19.40 -4.71 -32.54
CA HIS A 27 18.61 -4.48 -31.32
C HIS A 27 18.56 -5.63 -30.32
N THR A 28 19.71 -5.99 -29.76
CA THR A 28 19.74 -6.61 -28.44
C THR A 28 19.10 -5.63 -27.44
N CYS A 29 17.87 -5.92 -27.06
CA CYS A 29 17.26 -5.30 -25.88
C CYS A 29 18.17 -5.65 -24.70
N ARG A 30 19.13 -4.77 -24.37
CA ARG A 30 19.97 -4.94 -23.19
C ARG A 30 19.03 -4.86 -22.00
N VAL A 31 18.75 -6.00 -21.38
CA VAL A 31 18.05 -6.06 -20.10
C VAL A 31 18.86 -5.21 -19.12
N ARG A 32 18.27 -4.09 -18.68
CA ARG A 32 18.91 -3.22 -17.69
C ARG A 32 18.87 -3.93 -16.34
N HIS A 33 20.01 -4.00 -15.69
CA HIS A 33 20.08 -4.50 -14.33
C HIS A 33 19.51 -3.47 -13.35
N ILE A 34 18.67 -3.93 -12.41
CA ILE A 34 18.12 -3.11 -11.34
C ILE A 34 18.66 -3.66 -10.02
N GLU A 35 19.34 -2.82 -9.27
CA GLU A 35 19.85 -3.13 -7.93
C GLU A 35 19.09 -2.28 -6.91
N ILE A 36 18.69 -2.91 -5.79
CA ILE A 36 18.01 -2.25 -4.68
C ILE A 36 18.91 -2.37 -3.46
N SER A 37 19.28 -1.23 -2.89
CA SER A 37 20.07 -1.17 -1.65
C SER A 37 19.30 -0.40 -0.57
N TYR A 38 19.64 -0.62 0.69
CA TYR A 38 19.13 0.17 1.80
C TYR A 38 20.29 0.82 2.57
N SER A 39 19.99 1.93 3.25
CA SER A 39 20.92 2.61 4.14
C SER A 39 20.37 2.68 5.56
N LEU A 40 21.25 2.56 6.55
CA LEU A 40 20.93 2.80 7.95
C LEU A 40 21.43 4.21 8.32
N GLY A 41 20.54 5.06 8.82
CA GLY A 41 20.87 6.43 9.19
C GLY A 41 19.73 7.11 9.92
N PRO A 42 19.91 8.38 10.33
CA PRO A 42 18.83 9.17 10.93
C PRO A 42 17.69 9.33 9.95
N SER A 43 16.46 9.55 10.48
CA SER A 43 15.25 9.71 9.69
C SER A 43 15.41 10.81 8.64
N ASP A 44 15.12 10.46 7.39
CA ASP A 44 15.07 11.43 6.29
C ASP A 44 13.68 12.09 6.24
N PRO A 45 13.60 13.42 6.23
CA PRO A 45 12.32 14.13 6.12
C PRO A 45 11.61 13.91 4.77
N ARG A 46 12.27 13.28 3.79
CA ARG A 46 11.70 12.94 2.48
C ARG A 46 11.72 11.43 2.26
N PRO A 47 10.81 10.67 2.90
CA PRO A 47 10.78 9.21 2.75
C PRO A 47 10.28 8.82 1.35
N ALA A 48 11.20 8.59 0.41
CA ALA A 48 10.87 7.86 -0.81
C ALA A 48 10.96 6.36 -0.52
N LEU A 49 10.00 5.58 -1.05
CA LEU A 49 9.99 4.11 -0.91
C LEU A 49 11.24 3.49 -1.55
N LEU A 50 11.54 3.92 -2.76
CA LEU A 50 12.76 3.61 -3.49
C LEU A 50 13.33 4.93 -4.00
N ARG A 51 14.61 5.15 -3.83
CA ARG A 51 15.30 6.32 -4.36
C ARG A 51 16.08 5.98 -5.60
N ASN A 52 15.91 6.80 -6.62
CA ASN A 52 16.73 6.79 -7.81
C ASN A 52 16.98 8.22 -8.26
N ALA A 53 18.24 8.64 -8.29
CA ALA A 53 18.61 10.02 -8.58
C ALA A 53 18.08 10.51 -9.94
N LEU A 54 18.02 9.66 -10.95
CA LEU A 54 17.43 10.03 -12.23
C LEU A 54 15.94 10.31 -12.10
N MET A 55 15.19 9.45 -11.37
CA MET A 55 13.75 9.61 -11.19
C MET A 55 13.39 10.85 -10.38
N ASP A 56 14.21 11.19 -9.38
CA ASP A 56 14.07 12.44 -8.61
C ASP A 56 14.23 13.67 -9.53
N LEU A 57 15.22 13.64 -10.42
CA LEU A 57 15.43 14.71 -11.40
C LEU A 57 14.27 14.82 -12.42
N LEU A 58 13.83 13.69 -13.00
CA LEU A 58 12.70 13.68 -13.94
C LEU A 58 11.40 14.14 -13.29
N SER A 59 11.15 13.70 -12.05
CA SER A 59 9.98 14.12 -11.27
C SER A 59 9.98 15.63 -11.04
N ALA A 60 11.11 16.19 -10.62
CA ALA A 60 11.26 17.62 -10.36
C ALA A 60 11.10 18.45 -11.66
N VAL A 61 11.68 18.01 -12.78
CA VAL A 61 11.51 18.70 -14.07
C VAL A 61 10.05 18.71 -14.52
N ARG A 62 9.35 17.58 -14.37
CA ARG A 62 7.93 17.47 -14.71
C ARG A 62 7.05 18.34 -13.80
N GLU A 63 7.33 18.35 -12.51
CA GLU A 63 6.51 19.06 -11.52
C GLU A 63 6.68 20.57 -11.60
N HIS A 64 7.90 21.04 -11.81
CA HIS A 64 8.23 22.46 -11.82
C HIS A 64 8.33 23.07 -13.23
N GLY A 65 8.16 22.29 -14.27
CA GLY A 65 8.07 22.75 -15.66
C GLY A 65 9.36 23.26 -16.29
N SER A 66 10.49 23.23 -15.57
CA SER A 66 11.80 23.62 -16.13
C SER A 66 12.95 23.06 -15.31
N ILE A 67 14.13 22.90 -15.94
CA ILE A 67 15.34 22.45 -15.23
C ILE A 67 15.78 23.46 -14.17
N SER A 68 15.62 24.76 -14.44
CA SER A 68 16.00 25.80 -13.46
C SER A 68 15.14 25.74 -12.19
N ALA A 69 13.83 25.59 -12.35
CA ALA A 69 12.91 25.46 -11.24
C ALA A 69 13.08 24.12 -10.50
N ALA A 70 13.33 23.03 -11.22
CA ALA A 70 13.66 21.73 -10.65
C ALA A 70 14.95 21.76 -9.81
N ALA A 71 16.00 22.41 -10.34
CA ALA A 71 17.26 22.58 -9.61
C ALA A 71 17.05 23.31 -8.30
N LYS A 72 16.30 24.42 -8.31
CA LYS A 72 15.95 25.17 -7.10
C LYS A 72 15.16 24.32 -6.09
N ALA A 73 14.19 23.53 -6.56
CA ALA A 73 13.38 22.68 -5.70
C ALA A 73 14.18 21.54 -5.04
N LEU A 74 15.23 21.06 -5.72
CA LEU A 74 16.12 20.00 -5.23
C LEU A 74 17.31 20.54 -4.43
N ASP A 75 17.44 21.85 -4.29
CA ASP A 75 18.62 22.52 -3.69
C ASP A 75 19.93 22.16 -4.42
N LEU A 76 19.87 22.11 -5.75
CA LEU A 76 20.99 21.81 -6.63
C LEU A 76 21.24 22.97 -7.60
N SER A 77 22.47 23.04 -8.13
CA SER A 77 22.76 24.01 -9.19
C SER A 77 22.16 23.56 -10.52
N TYR A 78 21.73 24.52 -11.36
CA TYR A 78 21.29 24.23 -12.74
C TYR A 78 22.31 23.38 -13.51
N ARG A 79 23.60 23.74 -13.37
CA ARG A 79 24.68 23.04 -14.08
C ARG A 79 24.80 21.58 -13.64
N HIS A 80 24.57 21.29 -12.38
CA HIS A 80 24.57 19.94 -11.84
C HIS A 80 23.41 19.12 -12.42
N VAL A 81 22.17 19.63 -12.35
CA VAL A 81 20.99 18.94 -12.86
C VAL A 81 21.11 18.67 -14.36
N TRP A 82 21.55 19.69 -15.12
CA TRP A 82 21.78 19.54 -16.55
C TRP A 82 22.86 18.49 -16.87
N GLY A 83 23.99 18.53 -16.16
CA GLY A 83 25.09 17.58 -16.35
C GLY A 83 24.67 16.13 -16.05
N GLU A 84 23.95 15.91 -14.95
CA GLU A 84 23.45 14.57 -14.59
C GLU A 84 22.42 14.06 -15.61
N LEU A 85 21.49 14.90 -16.08
CA LEU A 85 20.55 14.51 -17.11
C LEU A 85 21.27 14.11 -18.41
N LYS A 86 22.28 14.85 -18.84
CA LYS A 86 23.10 14.52 -20.02
C LYS A 86 23.88 13.23 -19.83
N LYS A 87 24.45 12.98 -18.70
CA LYS A 87 25.14 11.74 -18.35
C LYS A 87 24.17 10.53 -18.42
N TRP A 88 22.94 10.69 -17.91
CA TRP A 88 21.93 9.66 -18.01
C TRP A 88 21.45 9.43 -19.44
N GLU A 89 21.30 10.48 -20.26
CA GLU A 89 20.98 10.35 -21.70
C GLU A 89 22.05 9.53 -22.43
N GLN A 90 23.32 9.76 -22.13
CA GLN A 90 24.43 8.97 -22.67
C GLN A 90 24.36 7.50 -22.21
N THR A 91 24.14 7.26 -20.93
CA THR A 91 24.05 5.91 -20.34
C THR A 91 22.86 5.13 -20.93
N LEU A 92 21.73 5.79 -21.12
CA LEU A 92 20.51 5.19 -21.63
C LEU A 92 20.52 5.07 -23.16
N GLY A 93 21.38 5.85 -23.86
CA GLY A 93 21.41 5.93 -25.31
C GLY A 93 20.17 6.59 -25.91
N ARG A 94 19.45 7.41 -25.13
CA ARG A 94 18.23 8.11 -25.52
C ARG A 94 18.12 9.46 -24.81
N THR A 95 17.59 10.45 -25.51
CA THR A 95 17.27 11.75 -24.91
C THR A 95 16.11 11.62 -23.93
N LEU A 96 16.13 12.42 -22.88
CA LEU A 96 15.10 12.50 -21.83
C LEU A 96 14.33 13.80 -21.89
N ILE A 97 14.91 14.83 -22.51
CA ILE A 97 14.45 16.20 -22.49
C ILE A 97 14.32 16.75 -23.90
N VAL A 98 13.24 17.50 -24.14
CA VAL A 98 13.04 18.33 -25.32
C VAL A 98 13.30 19.78 -24.95
N TRP A 99 14.02 20.48 -25.81
CA TRP A 99 14.28 21.91 -25.70
C TRP A 99 13.93 22.60 -27.01
N ASP A 100 12.79 23.26 -27.03
CA ASP A 100 12.38 24.12 -28.11
C ASP A 100 12.88 25.54 -27.88
N LYS A 101 13.32 26.22 -28.93
CA LYS A 101 13.86 27.59 -28.82
C LYS A 101 12.85 28.55 -28.24
N GLY A 102 13.21 29.18 -27.11
CA GLY A 102 12.33 30.11 -26.38
C GLY A 102 11.33 29.45 -25.41
N GLN A 103 11.35 28.12 -25.28
CA GLN A 103 10.53 27.40 -24.32
C GLN A 103 11.40 26.78 -23.21
N PRO A 104 10.87 26.61 -21.99
CA PRO A 104 11.55 25.86 -20.95
C PRO A 104 11.76 24.40 -21.36
N ALA A 105 12.90 23.82 -20.96
CA ALA A 105 13.17 22.42 -21.20
C ALA A 105 12.15 21.55 -20.41
N ARG A 106 11.56 20.57 -21.08
CA ARG A 106 10.56 19.64 -20.56
C ARG A 106 10.93 18.19 -20.86
N LEU A 107 10.32 17.25 -20.16
CA LEU A 107 10.49 15.84 -20.48
C LEU A 107 9.97 15.54 -21.89
N ASN A 108 10.67 14.68 -22.61
CA ASN A 108 10.15 14.09 -23.85
C ASN A 108 9.31 12.84 -23.55
N GLU A 109 8.72 12.24 -24.57
CA GLU A 109 7.89 11.05 -24.45
C GLU A 109 8.60 9.88 -23.76
N PHE A 110 9.90 9.68 -23.98
CA PHE A 110 10.67 8.63 -23.33
C PHE A 110 10.90 8.94 -21.84
N GLY A 111 11.24 10.18 -21.50
CA GLY A 111 11.37 10.62 -20.11
C GLY A 111 10.07 10.47 -19.32
N GLU A 112 8.95 10.84 -19.93
CA GLU A 112 7.62 10.65 -19.33
C GLU A 112 7.28 9.16 -19.12
N LYS A 113 7.51 8.31 -20.13
CA LYS A 113 7.29 6.87 -20.05
C LYS A 113 8.15 6.22 -18.96
N LEU A 114 9.40 6.64 -18.83
CA LEU A 114 10.34 6.10 -17.85
C LEU A 114 9.89 6.46 -16.42
N LEU A 115 9.57 7.72 -16.19
CA LEU A 115 9.05 8.20 -14.91
C LEU A 115 7.71 7.55 -14.55
N TRP A 116 6.85 7.37 -15.54
CA TRP A 116 5.57 6.69 -15.34
C TRP A 116 5.76 5.22 -14.94
N ALA A 117 6.60 4.48 -15.65
CA ALA A 117 6.85 3.06 -15.38
C ALA A 117 7.41 2.86 -13.95
N GLU A 118 8.31 3.74 -13.52
CA GLU A 118 8.87 3.72 -12.17
C GLU A 118 7.82 4.01 -11.11
N ARG A 119 6.99 5.05 -11.27
CA ARG A 119 5.91 5.37 -10.34
C ARG A 119 4.88 4.25 -10.22
N GLN A 120 4.55 3.60 -11.33
CA GLN A 120 3.67 2.44 -11.33
C GLN A 120 4.28 1.27 -10.53
N ALA A 121 5.56 0.99 -10.76
CA ALA A 121 6.27 -0.04 -10.02
C ALA A 121 6.31 0.27 -8.52
N GLN A 122 6.65 1.50 -8.13
CA GLN A 122 6.64 1.93 -6.73
C GLN A 122 5.26 1.79 -6.09
N ALA A 123 4.20 2.26 -6.76
CA ALA A 123 2.83 2.18 -6.23
C ALA A 123 2.38 0.72 -5.98
N ARG A 124 2.78 -0.21 -6.85
CA ARG A 124 2.49 -1.64 -6.70
C ARG A 124 3.33 -2.32 -5.62
N LEU A 125 4.60 -1.93 -5.51
CA LEU A 125 5.54 -2.52 -4.56
C LEU A 125 5.49 -1.85 -3.18
N ALA A 126 4.82 -0.72 -3.02
CA ALA A 126 4.76 0.03 -1.77
C ALA A 126 4.40 -0.83 -0.54
N PRO A 127 3.41 -1.74 -0.58
CA PRO A 127 3.10 -2.58 0.58
C PRO A 127 4.26 -3.49 0.99
N GLN A 128 4.95 -4.09 0.01
CA GLN A 128 6.08 -5.01 0.24
C GLN A 128 7.31 -4.26 0.77
N ILE A 129 7.61 -3.11 0.19
CA ILE A 129 8.75 -2.27 0.62
C ILE A 129 8.52 -1.74 2.03
N ASN A 130 7.30 -1.31 2.36
CA ASN A 130 6.95 -0.87 3.70
C ASN A 130 7.03 -2.01 4.71
N ALA A 131 6.63 -3.23 4.34
CA ALA A 131 6.77 -4.40 5.19
C ALA A 131 8.24 -4.74 5.46
N LEU A 132 9.08 -4.79 4.41
CA LEU A 132 10.51 -5.04 4.55
C LEU A 132 11.20 -3.97 5.42
N ARG A 133 10.86 -2.69 5.22
CA ARG A 133 11.38 -1.62 6.06
C ARG A 133 10.99 -1.80 7.53
N ALA A 134 9.73 -2.14 7.79
CA ALA A 134 9.25 -2.39 9.16
C ALA A 134 9.95 -3.58 9.82
N ASP A 135 10.22 -4.65 9.06
CA ASP A 135 10.97 -5.81 9.56
C ASP A 135 12.42 -5.42 9.94
N LEU A 136 13.09 -4.62 9.11
CA LEU A 136 14.44 -4.13 9.40
C LEU A 136 14.45 -3.16 10.59
N GLU A 137 13.54 -2.17 10.62
CA GLU A 137 13.41 -1.21 11.71
C GLU A 137 13.17 -1.93 13.04
N ARG A 138 12.31 -2.96 13.06
CA ARG A 138 12.06 -3.78 14.23
C ARG A 138 13.30 -4.57 14.69
N ALA A 139 13.98 -5.19 13.74
CA ALA A 139 15.19 -5.96 14.06
C ALA A 139 16.27 -5.08 14.70
N PHE A 140 16.46 -3.88 14.17
CA PHE A 140 17.39 -2.91 14.74
C PHE A 140 16.90 -2.32 16.06
N ALA A 141 15.61 -2.00 16.19
CA ALA A 141 15.06 -1.48 17.42
C ALA A 141 15.28 -2.41 18.61
N VAL A 142 15.00 -3.71 18.43
CA VAL A 142 15.25 -4.74 19.45
C VAL A 142 16.75 -4.92 19.72
N ALA A 143 17.60 -4.76 18.69
CA ALA A 143 19.05 -4.87 18.89
C ALA A 143 19.67 -3.69 19.64
N PHE A 144 19.06 -2.50 19.57
CA PHE A 144 19.59 -1.27 20.20
C PHE A 144 18.90 -0.88 21.51
N ASP A 145 17.71 -1.40 21.80
CA ASP A 145 16.94 -1.05 22.99
C ASP A 145 16.15 -2.25 23.53
N ASP A 146 16.66 -2.85 24.60
CA ASP A 146 16.02 -3.99 25.28
C ASP A 146 14.62 -3.64 25.87
N ALA A 147 14.31 -2.34 26.01
CA ALA A 147 13.02 -1.87 26.48
C ALA A 147 12.03 -1.58 25.33
N ALA A 148 12.43 -1.82 24.08
CA ALA A 148 11.55 -1.59 22.94
C ALA A 148 10.35 -2.54 22.96
N HIS A 149 9.15 -1.99 22.91
CA HIS A 149 7.92 -2.75 22.79
C HIS A 149 7.57 -2.95 21.31
N VAL A 150 7.27 -4.18 20.92
CA VAL A 150 6.85 -4.53 19.56
C VAL A 150 5.42 -5.05 19.55
N VAL A 151 4.59 -4.55 18.64
CA VAL A 151 3.22 -5.06 18.38
C VAL A 151 3.15 -5.58 16.95
N PRO A 152 3.14 -6.89 16.71
CA PRO A 152 2.85 -7.47 15.41
C PRO A 152 1.38 -7.21 15.03
N LEU A 153 1.17 -6.47 13.92
CA LEU A 153 -0.13 -6.04 13.44
C LEU A 153 -0.29 -6.38 11.96
N TYR A 154 -1.34 -7.13 11.61
CA TYR A 154 -1.67 -7.44 10.23
C TYR A 154 -2.91 -6.63 9.79
N ALA A 155 -2.84 -5.98 8.66
CA ALA A 155 -3.94 -5.13 8.18
C ALA A 155 -3.82 -4.82 6.68
N SER A 156 -4.89 -4.33 6.08
CA SER A 156 -4.82 -3.76 4.74
C SER A 156 -3.98 -2.49 4.73
N HIS A 157 -3.27 -2.25 3.62
CA HIS A 157 -2.46 -1.05 3.46
C HIS A 157 -3.30 0.22 3.65
N ASP A 158 -2.87 1.07 4.57
CA ASP A 158 -3.61 2.25 5.02
C ASP A 158 -2.67 3.38 5.44
N ASN A 159 -3.01 4.63 5.07
CA ASN A 159 -2.21 5.81 5.38
C ASN A 159 -2.19 6.13 6.88
N ALA A 160 -3.32 5.92 7.58
CA ALA A 160 -3.38 6.17 9.02
C ALA A 160 -2.53 5.16 9.81
N LEU A 161 -2.41 3.91 9.36
CA LEU A 161 -1.51 2.94 9.98
C LEU A 161 -0.04 3.30 9.79
N GLN A 162 0.33 3.86 8.64
CA GLN A 162 1.68 4.37 8.41
C GLN A 162 2.00 5.54 9.35
N ALA A 163 1.08 6.50 9.44
CA ALA A 163 1.21 7.62 10.36
C ALA A 163 1.26 7.18 11.83
N LEU A 164 0.44 6.17 12.21
CA LEU A 164 0.45 5.60 13.57
C LEU A 164 1.81 4.97 13.89
N ARG A 165 2.42 4.25 12.95
CA ARG A 165 3.73 3.64 13.16
C ARG A 165 4.78 4.70 13.50
N GLU A 166 4.84 5.77 12.71
CA GLU A 166 5.78 6.87 12.93
C GLU A 166 5.50 7.58 14.26
N HIS A 167 4.25 7.85 14.55
CA HIS A 167 3.82 8.50 15.80
C HIS A 167 4.15 7.64 17.03
N ALA A 168 3.95 6.33 16.97
CA ALA A 168 4.18 5.41 18.08
C ALA A 168 5.66 5.30 18.47
N VAL A 169 6.55 5.26 17.48
CA VAL A 169 8.01 5.29 17.70
C VAL A 169 8.41 6.61 18.36
N ALA A 170 7.95 7.73 17.83
CA ALA A 170 8.31 9.06 18.30
C ALA A 170 7.81 9.35 19.72
N SER A 171 6.61 8.85 20.09
CA SER A 171 5.95 9.20 21.35
C SER A 171 6.19 8.21 22.49
N ALA A 172 6.43 6.93 22.22
CA ALA A 172 6.47 5.89 23.25
C ALA A 172 7.46 4.74 23.00
N LYS A 173 8.40 4.89 22.05
CA LYS A 173 9.32 3.81 21.62
C LYS A 173 8.58 2.49 21.32
N LEU A 174 7.33 2.59 20.86
CA LEU A 174 6.51 1.45 20.49
C LEU A 174 6.67 1.18 18.98
N HIS A 175 7.18 0.02 18.63
CA HIS A 175 7.35 -0.41 17.25
C HIS A 175 6.16 -1.23 16.78
N LEU A 176 5.46 -0.74 15.76
CA LEU A 176 4.39 -1.48 15.11
C LEU A 176 4.97 -2.27 13.93
N ASP A 177 5.08 -3.60 14.11
CA ASP A 177 5.43 -4.54 13.05
C ASP A 177 4.22 -4.77 12.15
N ILE A 178 4.02 -3.86 11.19
CA ILE A 178 2.82 -3.88 10.34
C ILE A 178 3.09 -4.71 9.09
N ARG A 179 2.35 -5.83 8.95
CA ARG A 179 2.31 -6.61 7.71
C ARG A 179 1.04 -6.30 6.94
N PHE A 180 1.23 -5.79 5.73
CA PHE A 180 0.10 -5.42 4.88
C PHE A 180 -0.45 -6.65 4.14
N THR A 181 -1.69 -7.00 4.47
CA THR A 181 -2.46 -8.09 3.86
C THR A 181 -3.95 -7.73 3.80
N GLY A 182 -4.79 -8.59 3.25
CA GLY A 182 -6.24 -8.38 3.27
C GLY A 182 -6.82 -8.48 4.69
N SER A 183 -7.98 -7.85 4.93
CA SER A 183 -8.65 -7.91 6.25
C SER A 183 -9.02 -9.34 6.64
N VAL A 184 -9.39 -10.18 5.69
CA VAL A 184 -9.70 -11.61 5.89
C VAL A 184 -8.46 -12.35 6.37
N ASP A 185 -7.34 -12.21 5.64
CA ASP A 185 -6.07 -12.84 5.98
C ASP A 185 -5.51 -12.31 7.29
N ALA A 186 -5.73 -11.02 7.60
CA ALA A 186 -5.31 -10.42 8.86
C ALA A 186 -5.99 -11.07 10.06
N ILE A 187 -7.33 -11.27 10.01
CA ILE A 187 -8.08 -11.94 11.07
C ILE A 187 -7.68 -13.43 11.16
N SER A 188 -7.45 -14.10 10.02
CA SER A 188 -6.95 -15.47 10.02
C SER A 188 -5.58 -15.58 10.68
N ALA A 189 -4.67 -14.65 10.36
CA ALA A 189 -3.35 -14.59 10.98
C ALA A 189 -3.40 -14.38 12.51
N LEU A 190 -4.34 -13.56 12.98
CA LEU A 190 -4.61 -13.40 14.43
C LEU A 190 -5.06 -14.72 15.06
N ASN A 191 -6.01 -15.43 14.43
CA ASN A 191 -6.53 -16.70 14.91
C ASN A 191 -5.48 -17.81 14.92
N GLU A 192 -4.52 -17.74 14.02
CA GLU A 192 -3.36 -18.65 13.94
C GLU A 192 -2.18 -18.24 14.86
N GLY A 193 -2.32 -17.14 15.60
CA GLY A 193 -1.29 -16.64 16.52
C GLY A 193 -0.08 -16.00 15.81
N ARG A 194 -0.18 -15.66 14.53
CA ARG A 194 0.90 -15.04 13.76
C ARG A 194 1.03 -13.52 13.99
N CYS A 195 0.05 -12.90 14.63
CA CYS A 195 0.07 -11.50 15.06
C CYS A 195 -0.68 -11.31 16.37
N VAL A 196 -0.45 -10.17 17.02
CA VAL A 196 -1.14 -9.77 18.25
C VAL A 196 -2.43 -9.01 17.92
N MET A 197 -2.47 -8.35 16.75
CA MET A 197 -3.55 -7.48 16.37
C MET A 197 -3.82 -7.57 14.87
N ALA A 198 -5.11 -7.53 14.48
CA ALA A 198 -5.53 -7.52 13.08
C ALA A 198 -6.42 -6.31 12.79
N GLY A 199 -6.29 -5.73 11.60
CA GLY A 199 -7.11 -4.63 11.12
C GLY A 199 -8.21 -5.10 10.18
N PHE A 200 -9.43 -4.61 10.35
CA PHE A 200 -10.54 -4.89 9.44
C PHE A 200 -11.53 -3.71 9.36
N HIS A 201 -12.36 -3.70 8.35
CA HIS A 201 -13.26 -2.60 8.04
C HIS A 201 -14.69 -3.08 7.90
N THR A 202 -15.62 -2.25 8.34
CA THR A 202 -17.06 -2.41 8.06
C THR A 202 -17.65 -1.06 7.67
N ARG A 203 -18.80 -1.07 7.02
CA ARG A 203 -19.59 0.16 6.92
C ARG A 203 -19.87 0.73 8.31
N GLU A 204 -20.17 2.02 8.40
CA GLU A 204 -20.47 2.70 9.66
C GLU A 204 -21.59 1.99 10.44
N ALA A 205 -22.63 1.53 9.74
CA ALA A 205 -23.72 0.73 10.28
C ALA A 205 -23.76 -0.64 9.54
N PRO A 206 -23.00 -1.64 10.01
CA PRO A 206 -23.03 -2.97 9.39
C PRO A 206 -24.36 -3.66 9.68
N GLU A 207 -25.05 -4.08 8.64
CA GLU A 207 -26.37 -4.70 8.75
C GLU A 207 -26.26 -6.23 8.94
N PRO A 208 -27.22 -6.87 9.65
CA PRO A 208 -27.36 -8.30 9.65
C PRO A 208 -27.64 -8.81 8.21
N GLY A 209 -27.05 -9.95 7.86
CA GLY A 209 -27.15 -10.53 6.52
C GLY A 209 -26.20 -9.91 5.48
N SER A 210 -25.45 -8.87 5.85
CA SER A 210 -24.49 -8.21 4.94
C SER A 210 -23.35 -9.12 4.51
N LEU A 211 -22.68 -8.78 3.41
CA LEU A 211 -21.48 -9.50 2.97
C LEU A 211 -20.38 -9.42 4.02
N ALA A 212 -20.23 -8.28 4.70
CA ALA A 212 -19.28 -8.13 5.80
C ALA A 212 -19.55 -9.11 6.94
N GLU A 213 -20.83 -9.35 7.30
CA GLU A 213 -21.17 -10.38 8.29
C GLU A 213 -20.77 -11.76 7.81
N ARG A 214 -21.17 -12.15 6.59
CA ARG A 214 -20.84 -13.47 6.01
C ARG A 214 -19.34 -13.71 5.94
N THR A 215 -18.56 -12.64 5.72
CA THR A 215 -17.11 -12.70 5.58
C THR A 215 -16.40 -12.78 6.94
N TYR A 216 -16.73 -11.90 7.89
CA TYR A 216 -15.93 -11.76 9.11
C TYR A 216 -16.49 -12.53 10.32
N LYS A 217 -17.81 -12.71 10.42
CA LYS A 217 -18.45 -13.40 11.55
C LYS A 217 -17.91 -14.82 11.80
N PRO A 218 -17.62 -15.64 10.78
CA PRO A 218 -17.05 -16.99 11.01
C PRO A 218 -15.67 -16.96 11.70
N MET A 219 -14.93 -15.88 11.55
CA MET A 219 -13.58 -15.72 12.07
C MET A 219 -13.52 -15.01 13.41
N LEU A 220 -14.59 -14.32 13.80
CA LEU A 220 -14.68 -13.53 15.03
C LEU A 220 -15.53 -14.26 16.07
N GLN A 221 -15.05 -14.35 17.32
CA GLN A 221 -15.75 -15.03 18.41
C GLN A 221 -15.98 -14.08 19.58
N PRO A 222 -17.26 -13.78 19.92
CA PRO A 222 -17.59 -13.03 21.14
C PRO A 222 -17.00 -13.69 22.38
N GLY A 223 -16.39 -12.89 23.25
CA GLY A 223 -15.73 -13.38 24.47
C GLY A 223 -14.23 -13.71 24.27
N LEU A 224 -13.83 -14.20 23.11
CA LEU A 224 -12.43 -14.45 22.77
C LEU A 224 -11.76 -13.20 22.19
N HIS A 225 -12.41 -12.56 21.23
CA HIS A 225 -11.90 -11.37 20.55
C HIS A 225 -12.41 -10.08 21.20
N LYS A 226 -11.57 -9.04 21.14
CA LYS A 226 -11.89 -7.66 21.52
C LYS A 226 -11.71 -6.73 20.35
N ILE A 227 -12.69 -5.87 20.15
CA ILE A 227 -12.65 -4.85 19.11
C ILE A 227 -12.13 -3.55 19.72
N ILE A 228 -11.24 -2.88 19.01
CA ILE A 228 -10.68 -1.58 19.38
C ILE A 228 -11.03 -0.61 18.27
N GLY A 229 -11.65 0.51 18.58
CA GLY A 229 -11.89 1.58 17.63
C GLY A 229 -10.56 2.18 17.16
N PHE A 230 -10.39 2.35 15.86
CA PHE A 230 -9.20 2.98 15.31
C PHE A 230 -9.52 4.29 14.62
N ALA A 231 -10.34 4.25 13.58
CA ALA A 231 -10.70 5.43 12.79
C ALA A 231 -12.05 5.26 12.11
N GLN A 232 -12.60 6.35 11.67
CA GLN A 232 -13.64 6.40 10.66
C GLN A 232 -13.05 7.05 9.40
N ARG A 233 -13.42 6.58 8.21
CA ARG A 233 -12.93 7.14 6.96
C ARG A 233 -13.98 7.07 5.86
N SER A 234 -13.81 7.91 4.83
CA SER A 234 -14.64 7.86 3.63
C SER A 234 -14.05 6.90 2.60
N GLN A 235 -14.90 6.04 2.03
CA GLN A 235 -14.61 5.29 0.82
C GLN A 235 -15.45 5.86 -0.33
N GLY A 236 -14.85 5.96 -1.49
CA GLY A 236 -15.48 6.55 -2.66
C GLY A 236 -14.83 6.13 -3.96
N LEU A 237 -15.39 6.60 -5.06
CA LEU A 237 -14.81 6.40 -6.38
C LEU A 237 -13.71 7.43 -6.61
N ILE A 238 -12.54 6.95 -7.00
CA ILE A 238 -11.45 7.75 -7.53
C ILE A 238 -11.64 7.77 -9.04
N VAL A 239 -11.66 8.97 -9.62
CA VAL A 239 -11.84 9.18 -11.07
C VAL A 239 -10.82 10.20 -11.59
N ALA A 240 -10.62 10.23 -12.89
CA ALA A 240 -9.73 11.20 -13.51
C ALA A 240 -10.18 12.63 -13.22
N ARG A 241 -9.23 13.57 -13.17
CA ARG A 241 -9.50 14.98 -12.90
C ARG A 241 -10.53 15.54 -13.89
N GLY A 242 -11.52 16.26 -13.36
CA GLY A 242 -12.65 16.79 -14.13
C GLY A 242 -13.72 15.76 -14.46
N ASN A 243 -13.57 14.52 -13.98
CA ASN A 243 -14.54 13.43 -14.13
C ASN A 243 -15.10 13.29 -15.57
N PRO A 244 -14.27 13.00 -16.56
CA PRO A 244 -14.64 13.07 -17.99
C PRO A 244 -15.76 12.09 -18.37
N HIS A 245 -16.02 11.05 -17.55
CA HIS A 245 -17.10 10.09 -17.76
C HIS A 245 -18.39 10.43 -17.00
N GLY A 246 -18.42 11.54 -16.25
CA GLY A 246 -19.58 11.96 -15.46
C GLY A 246 -20.00 10.95 -14.39
N ILE A 247 -19.07 10.17 -13.85
CA ILE A 247 -19.34 9.13 -12.85
C ILE A 247 -19.74 9.79 -11.54
N THR A 248 -20.92 9.47 -11.01
CA THR A 248 -21.44 10.00 -9.74
C THR A 248 -21.90 8.90 -8.79
N SER A 249 -22.10 7.70 -9.32
CA SER A 249 -22.63 6.54 -8.58
C SER A 249 -22.04 5.23 -9.07
N LEU A 250 -22.35 4.14 -8.37
CA LEU A 250 -21.97 2.79 -8.80
C LEU A 250 -22.65 2.37 -10.10
N ALA A 251 -23.87 2.86 -10.37
CA ALA A 251 -24.58 2.54 -11.59
C ALA A 251 -23.83 3.03 -12.84
N ASP A 252 -23.13 4.15 -12.73
CA ASP A 252 -22.39 4.73 -13.85
C ASP A 252 -21.17 3.87 -14.23
N LEU A 253 -20.68 3.03 -13.32
CA LEU A 253 -19.60 2.07 -13.62
C LEU A 253 -20.03 0.97 -14.61
N ALA A 254 -21.34 0.68 -14.69
CA ALA A 254 -21.90 -0.25 -15.65
C ALA A 254 -22.09 0.36 -17.05
N ALA A 255 -21.84 1.65 -17.20
CA ALA A 255 -21.94 2.34 -18.48
C ALA A 255 -20.87 1.84 -19.47
N SER A 256 -21.23 1.82 -20.75
CA SER A 256 -20.31 1.42 -21.80
C SER A 256 -19.10 2.36 -21.85
N GLY A 257 -17.91 1.77 -21.93
CA GLY A 257 -16.65 2.51 -22.05
C GLY A 257 -15.95 2.87 -20.73
N VAL A 258 -16.59 2.70 -19.56
CA VAL A 258 -15.94 2.91 -18.27
C VAL A 258 -15.11 1.69 -17.90
N ARG A 259 -13.81 1.86 -17.71
CA ARG A 259 -12.88 0.80 -17.29
C ARG A 259 -12.63 0.93 -15.79
N TYR A 260 -13.10 -0.04 -15.04
CA TYR A 260 -12.93 -0.07 -13.60
C TYR A 260 -11.68 -0.87 -13.20
N VAL A 261 -11.06 -0.50 -12.09
CA VAL A 261 -10.00 -1.29 -11.43
C VAL A 261 -10.37 -1.52 -9.97
N ASN A 262 -10.28 -2.77 -9.55
CA ASN A 262 -10.68 -3.22 -8.22
C ASN A 262 -9.48 -3.33 -7.27
N ARG A 263 -9.76 -3.59 -6.02
CA ARG A 263 -8.78 -4.04 -5.03
C ARG A 263 -8.68 -5.57 -5.04
N ALA A 264 -7.52 -6.08 -4.60
CA ALA A 264 -7.31 -7.52 -4.48
C ALA A 264 -8.36 -8.18 -3.59
N LEU A 265 -8.69 -9.44 -3.89
CA LEU A 265 -9.60 -10.27 -3.08
C LEU A 265 -9.14 -10.32 -1.61
N GLY A 266 -10.10 -10.41 -0.69
CA GLY A 266 -9.83 -10.46 0.75
C GLY A 266 -9.53 -9.10 1.40
N THR A 267 -9.34 -8.03 0.61
CA THR A 267 -9.21 -6.68 1.17
C THR A 267 -10.56 -6.14 1.63
N GLY A 268 -10.57 -5.34 2.71
CA GLY A 268 -11.80 -4.70 3.22
C GLY A 268 -12.51 -3.86 2.17
N THR A 269 -11.77 -3.14 1.32
CA THR A 269 -12.33 -2.35 0.21
C THR A 269 -13.00 -3.24 -0.85
N ARG A 270 -12.46 -4.43 -1.13
CA ARG A 270 -13.11 -5.37 -2.05
C ARG A 270 -14.42 -5.91 -1.47
N VAL A 271 -14.40 -6.32 -0.20
CA VAL A 271 -15.61 -6.77 0.50
C VAL A 271 -16.66 -5.65 0.51
N LEU A 272 -16.26 -4.41 0.77
CA LEU A 272 -17.15 -3.25 0.73
C LEU A 272 -17.72 -3.01 -0.67
N PHE A 273 -16.89 -3.06 -1.71
CA PHE A 273 -17.35 -2.85 -3.09
C PHE A 273 -18.39 -3.89 -3.50
N ASP A 274 -18.11 -5.16 -3.21
CA ASP A 274 -19.03 -6.25 -3.52
C ASP A 274 -20.35 -6.12 -2.74
N GLU A 275 -20.30 -5.68 -1.45
CA GLU A 275 -21.50 -5.36 -0.66
C GLU A 275 -22.31 -4.20 -1.26
N LEU A 276 -21.62 -3.17 -1.73
CA LEU A 276 -22.28 -2.03 -2.36
C LEU A 276 -22.94 -2.39 -3.69
N LEU A 277 -22.32 -3.29 -4.48
CA LEU A 277 -22.92 -3.83 -5.70
C LEU A 277 -24.17 -4.67 -5.40
N GLU A 278 -24.11 -5.56 -4.40
CA GLU A 278 -25.29 -6.33 -3.96
C GLU A 278 -26.45 -5.42 -3.58
N ARG A 279 -26.18 -4.36 -2.80
CA ARG A 279 -27.20 -3.38 -2.38
C ARG A 279 -27.77 -2.57 -3.53
N ALA A 280 -26.96 -2.25 -4.53
CA ALA A 280 -27.40 -1.55 -5.74
C ALA A 280 -28.07 -2.48 -6.76
N GLY A 281 -28.14 -3.77 -6.51
CA GLY A 281 -28.66 -4.77 -7.46
C GLY A 281 -27.81 -4.93 -8.72
N LEU A 282 -26.54 -4.51 -8.65
CA LEU A 282 -25.61 -4.58 -9.77
C LEU A 282 -24.82 -5.91 -9.75
N LYS A 283 -24.71 -6.53 -10.92
CA LYS A 283 -23.90 -7.75 -11.06
C LYS A 283 -22.45 -7.40 -11.35
N PRO A 284 -21.47 -8.07 -10.75
CA PRO A 284 -20.05 -7.89 -11.05
C PRO A 284 -19.72 -7.94 -12.54
N ALA A 285 -20.36 -8.82 -13.28
CA ALA A 285 -20.19 -8.98 -14.73
C ALA A 285 -20.59 -7.75 -15.56
N ALA A 286 -21.37 -6.82 -14.99
CA ALA A 286 -21.74 -5.57 -15.64
C ALA A 286 -20.64 -4.51 -15.55
N ILE A 287 -19.63 -4.72 -14.69
CA ILE A 287 -18.55 -3.76 -14.47
C ILE A 287 -17.33 -4.17 -15.28
N ALA A 288 -17.04 -3.43 -16.34
CA ALA A 288 -15.87 -3.71 -17.18
C ALA A 288 -14.57 -3.48 -16.39
N GLY A 289 -13.75 -4.52 -16.24
CA GLY A 289 -12.52 -4.48 -15.45
C GLY A 289 -12.67 -4.91 -13.97
N TYR A 290 -13.83 -5.44 -13.56
CA TYR A 290 -14.07 -5.92 -12.21
C TYR A 290 -13.01 -6.92 -11.70
N GLU A 291 -12.51 -7.81 -12.57
CA GLU A 291 -11.45 -8.78 -12.24
C GLU A 291 -10.05 -8.19 -12.25
N ARG A 292 -9.88 -6.99 -12.75
CA ARG A 292 -8.61 -6.30 -12.75
C ARG A 292 -8.35 -5.71 -11.37
N THR A 293 -7.25 -6.11 -10.74
CA THR A 293 -6.99 -5.74 -9.34
C THR A 293 -5.67 -5.03 -9.15
N GLU A 294 -5.64 -4.14 -8.16
CA GLU A 294 -4.43 -3.46 -7.69
C GLU A 294 -4.23 -3.68 -6.17
N PRO A 295 -2.97 -3.80 -5.70
CA PRO A 295 -2.67 -4.20 -4.32
C PRO A 295 -2.86 -3.09 -3.29
N SER A 296 -2.93 -1.82 -3.69
CA SER A 296 -3.07 -0.67 -2.78
C SER A 296 -3.97 0.41 -3.35
N HIS A 297 -4.46 1.32 -2.50
CA HIS A 297 -5.22 2.49 -2.94
C HIS A 297 -4.37 3.42 -3.84
N ALA A 298 -3.07 3.54 -3.55
CA ALA A 298 -2.14 4.29 -4.38
C ALA A 298 -2.01 3.67 -5.78
N ALA A 299 -1.96 2.33 -5.87
CA ALA A 299 -1.91 1.64 -7.16
C ALA A 299 -3.20 1.81 -7.97
N VAL A 300 -4.37 1.82 -7.32
CA VAL A 300 -5.66 2.16 -7.96
C VAL A 300 -5.63 3.59 -8.50
N ALA A 301 -5.24 4.57 -7.70
CA ALA A 301 -5.13 5.96 -8.15
C ALA A 301 -4.15 6.10 -9.32
N HIS A 302 -3.01 5.42 -9.24
CA HIS A 302 -2.01 5.43 -10.32
C HIS A 302 -2.53 4.79 -11.61
N ALA A 303 -3.32 3.70 -11.53
CA ALA A 303 -3.97 3.10 -12.71
C ALA A 303 -4.91 4.09 -13.42
N ILE A 304 -5.53 5.00 -12.68
CA ILE A 304 -6.40 6.04 -13.24
C ILE A 304 -5.57 7.17 -13.87
N VAL A 305 -4.55 7.68 -13.15
CA VAL A 305 -3.64 8.71 -13.71
C VAL A 305 -3.01 8.26 -15.01
N SER A 306 -2.63 6.99 -15.10
CA SER A 306 -2.01 6.40 -16.28
C SER A 306 -2.97 6.17 -17.45
N GLY A 307 -4.28 6.41 -17.26
CA GLY A 307 -5.29 6.10 -18.25
C GLY A 307 -5.48 4.60 -18.49
N SER A 308 -4.96 3.75 -17.61
CA SER A 308 -5.18 2.31 -17.70
C SER A 308 -6.52 1.87 -17.10
N ALA A 309 -7.13 2.72 -16.26
CA ALA A 309 -8.49 2.63 -15.75
C ALA A 309 -9.12 4.02 -15.71
N ASP A 310 -10.45 4.09 -15.63
CA ASP A 310 -11.20 5.35 -15.57
C ASP A 310 -11.76 5.60 -14.17
N ALA A 311 -11.99 4.52 -13.41
CA ALA A 311 -12.49 4.57 -12.03
C ALA A 311 -11.98 3.41 -11.18
N GLY A 312 -11.96 3.61 -9.86
CA GLY A 312 -11.69 2.56 -8.88
C GLY A 312 -12.17 2.96 -7.49
N LEU A 313 -12.54 2.00 -6.64
CA LEU A 313 -12.91 2.29 -5.25
C LEU A 313 -11.66 2.49 -4.39
N GLY A 314 -11.64 3.57 -3.61
CA GLY A 314 -10.50 3.89 -2.77
C GLY A 314 -10.79 4.92 -1.69
N ILE A 315 -9.73 5.46 -1.12
CA ILE A 315 -9.75 6.45 -0.05
C ILE A 315 -9.30 7.82 -0.58
N GLU A 316 -9.82 8.86 0.02
CA GLU A 316 -9.58 10.25 -0.40
C GLU A 316 -8.08 10.64 -0.46
N PRO A 317 -7.20 10.25 0.49
CA PRO A 317 -5.77 10.58 0.40
C PRO A 317 -5.08 10.02 -0.85
N ALA A 318 -5.53 8.89 -1.37
CA ALA A 318 -4.97 8.32 -2.58
C ALA A 318 -5.33 9.13 -3.83
N ALA A 319 -6.56 9.64 -3.90
CA ALA A 319 -7.00 10.54 -4.95
C ALA A 319 -6.24 11.87 -4.90
N HIS A 320 -6.17 12.50 -3.73
CA HIS A 320 -5.52 13.80 -3.55
C HIS A 320 -4.02 13.77 -3.91
N ARG A 321 -3.31 12.71 -3.54
CA ARG A 321 -1.88 12.56 -3.86
C ARG A 321 -1.62 12.61 -5.37
N GLU A 322 -2.52 12.03 -6.15
CA GLU A 322 -2.40 11.96 -7.61
C GLU A 322 -3.21 13.08 -8.32
N ARG A 323 -3.76 14.04 -7.56
CA ARG A 323 -4.58 15.16 -8.08
C ARG A 323 -5.79 14.68 -8.90
N LEU A 324 -6.39 13.57 -8.47
CA LEU A 324 -7.62 12.99 -9.01
C LEU A 324 -8.84 13.49 -8.25
N ASP A 325 -10.00 13.36 -8.86
CA ASP A 325 -11.27 13.66 -8.20
C ASP A 325 -11.72 12.46 -7.35
N PHE A 326 -12.39 12.77 -6.24
CA PHE A 326 -12.90 11.78 -5.30
C PHE A 326 -14.41 11.99 -5.10
N ILE A 327 -15.18 10.92 -5.31
CA ILE A 327 -16.65 10.92 -5.17
C ILE A 327 -16.97 10.05 -3.96
N PRO A 328 -17.29 10.63 -2.79
CA PRO A 328 -17.57 9.86 -1.58
C PRO A 328 -18.86 9.05 -1.75
N LEU A 329 -18.81 7.76 -1.40
CA LEU A 329 -19.95 6.85 -1.47
C LEU A 329 -20.44 6.42 -0.09
N VAL A 330 -19.51 6.12 0.84
CA VAL A 330 -19.85 5.53 2.13
C VAL A 330 -18.81 5.87 3.18
N ARG A 331 -19.27 5.99 4.43
CA ARG A 331 -18.38 6.00 5.60
C ARG A 331 -18.21 4.59 6.13
N GLU A 332 -16.98 4.27 6.51
CA GLU A 332 -16.64 3.00 7.13
C GLU A 332 -15.92 3.20 8.47
N ASN A 333 -16.10 2.24 9.36
CA ASN A 333 -15.33 2.11 10.57
C ASN A 333 -14.12 1.20 10.32
N TYR A 334 -12.97 1.67 10.74
CA TYR A 334 -11.76 0.88 10.80
C TYR A 334 -11.55 0.42 12.23
N PHE A 335 -11.51 -0.87 12.42
CA PHE A 335 -11.32 -1.51 13.71
C PHE A 335 -10.00 -2.27 13.76
N LEU A 336 -9.41 -2.30 14.94
CA LEU A 336 -8.40 -3.28 15.30
C LEU A 336 -9.06 -4.37 16.14
N VAL A 337 -8.63 -5.61 15.97
CA VAL A 337 -9.10 -6.74 16.77
C VAL A 337 -7.91 -7.48 17.37
N CYS A 338 -8.01 -7.87 18.61
CA CYS A 338 -7.02 -8.69 19.32
C CYS A 338 -7.72 -9.78 20.15
N LEU A 339 -6.95 -10.75 20.64
CA LEU A 339 -7.45 -11.71 21.61
C LEU A 339 -7.62 -11.03 22.96
N LYS A 340 -8.63 -11.46 23.75
CA LYS A 340 -8.85 -10.96 25.11
C LYS A 340 -7.61 -11.12 25.99
N SER A 341 -6.87 -12.22 25.84
CA SER A 341 -5.65 -12.51 26.61
C SER A 341 -4.49 -11.56 26.35
N THR A 342 -4.49 -10.86 25.20
CA THR A 342 -3.43 -9.93 24.84
C THR A 342 -3.75 -8.49 25.22
N LEU A 343 -4.98 -8.22 25.67
CA LEU A 343 -5.43 -6.87 25.95
C LEU A 343 -4.63 -6.20 27.07
N ASP A 344 -4.28 -6.96 28.10
CA ASP A 344 -3.56 -6.46 29.29
C ASP A 344 -2.02 -6.51 29.14
N GLN A 345 -1.52 -6.92 27.98
CA GLN A 345 -0.07 -6.92 27.71
C GLN A 345 0.46 -5.48 27.66
N PRO A 346 1.67 -5.21 28.18
CA PRO A 346 2.25 -3.86 28.21
C PRO A 346 2.29 -3.18 26.85
N SER A 347 2.68 -3.90 25.80
CA SER A 347 2.74 -3.39 24.43
C SER A 347 1.35 -3.00 23.87
N THR A 348 0.32 -3.80 24.17
CA THR A 348 -1.07 -3.50 23.79
C THR A 348 -1.60 -2.28 24.55
N GLN A 349 -1.32 -2.19 25.86
CA GLN A 349 -1.72 -1.03 26.66
C GLN A 349 -1.01 0.25 26.23
N ALA A 350 0.28 0.18 25.85
CA ALA A 350 1.01 1.30 25.28
C ALA A 350 0.34 1.79 23.97
N LEU A 351 -0.02 0.86 23.08
CA LEU A 351 -0.75 1.21 21.85
C LEU A 351 -2.11 1.87 22.15
N LEU A 352 -2.87 1.32 23.08
CA LEU A 352 -4.17 1.91 23.49
C LEU A 352 -4.00 3.32 24.05
N SER A 353 -2.94 3.56 24.83
CA SER A 353 -2.62 4.90 25.37
C SER A 353 -2.32 5.88 24.24
N ILE A 354 -1.52 5.47 23.25
CA ILE A 354 -1.22 6.30 22.06
C ILE A 354 -2.50 6.62 21.31
N LEU A 355 -3.33 5.62 21.01
CA LEU A 355 -4.57 5.79 20.26
C LEU A 355 -5.55 6.77 20.95
N ARG A 356 -5.55 6.80 22.28
CA ARG A 356 -6.38 7.71 23.09
C ARG A 356 -5.81 9.10 23.21
N SER A 357 -4.54 9.30 22.89
CA SER A 357 -3.87 10.58 23.08
C SER A 357 -4.46 11.68 22.17
N PRO A 358 -4.60 12.92 22.68
CA PRO A 358 -5.05 14.04 21.86
C PRO A 358 -4.13 14.31 20.67
N ALA A 359 -2.82 14.08 20.84
CA ALA A 359 -1.82 14.25 19.77
C ALA A 359 -2.06 13.30 18.59
N TRP A 360 -2.32 12.01 18.88
CA TRP A 360 -2.68 11.07 17.83
C TRP A 360 -4.02 11.40 17.16
N GLN A 361 -5.04 11.76 17.95
CA GLN A 361 -6.35 12.11 17.39
C GLN A 361 -6.27 13.33 16.47
N ALA A 362 -5.45 14.32 16.81
CA ALA A 362 -5.18 15.48 15.95
C ALA A 362 -4.45 15.05 14.65
N THR A 363 -3.43 14.20 14.76
CA THR A 363 -2.73 13.64 13.59
C THR A 363 -3.68 12.89 12.67
N LEU A 364 -4.54 12.06 13.23
CA LEU A 364 -5.53 11.28 12.47
C LEU A 364 -6.55 12.18 11.76
N ALA A 365 -7.05 13.21 12.46
CA ALA A 365 -8.02 14.17 11.91
C ALA A 365 -7.42 15.05 10.79
N ALA A 366 -6.09 15.20 10.75
CA ALA A 366 -5.41 15.94 9.69
C ALA A 366 -5.27 15.14 8.37
N ILE A 367 -5.53 13.82 8.40
CA ILE A 367 -5.52 12.99 7.18
C ILE A 367 -6.85 13.20 6.45
N PRO A 368 -6.84 13.64 5.18
CA PRO A 368 -8.08 13.84 4.42
C PRO A 368 -8.99 12.62 4.44
N GLY A 369 -10.28 12.82 4.67
CA GLY A 369 -11.28 11.75 4.70
C GLY A 369 -11.26 10.85 5.95
N TYR A 370 -10.38 11.13 6.93
CA TYR A 370 -10.33 10.39 8.21
C TYR A 370 -10.88 11.23 9.36
N ALA A 371 -11.44 10.53 10.35
CA ALA A 371 -11.87 11.12 11.61
C ALA A 371 -11.62 10.15 12.77
N PRO A 372 -11.24 10.66 13.96
CA PRO A 372 -11.27 9.88 15.18
C PRO A 372 -12.71 9.41 15.47
N ALA A 373 -12.88 8.12 15.71
CA ALA A 373 -14.16 7.54 16.07
C ALA A 373 -13.94 6.40 17.07
N GLN A 374 -14.25 6.63 18.32
CA GLN A 374 -14.02 5.67 19.41
C GLN A 374 -12.57 5.18 19.48
N THR A 375 -11.63 6.01 19.01
CA THR A 375 -10.22 5.68 18.83
C THR A 375 -9.58 5.27 20.15
N GLY A 376 -8.97 4.08 20.19
CA GLY A 376 -8.38 3.48 21.38
C GLY A 376 -9.38 2.93 22.41
N GLN A 377 -10.69 3.00 22.15
CA GLN A 377 -11.69 2.41 23.04
C GLN A 377 -11.84 0.91 22.74
N VAL A 378 -11.87 0.10 23.81
CA VAL A 378 -12.22 -1.31 23.70
C VAL A 378 -13.74 -1.42 23.63
N LEU A 379 -14.24 -1.88 22.50
CA LEU A 379 -15.66 -1.85 22.16
C LEU A 379 -16.31 -3.20 22.38
N SER A 380 -17.59 -3.18 22.78
CA SER A 380 -18.40 -4.39 22.78
C SER A 380 -18.69 -4.82 21.35
N MET A 381 -18.33 -6.05 20.99
CA MET A 381 -18.60 -6.64 19.67
C MET A 381 -20.09 -6.55 19.32
N ARG A 382 -20.97 -6.78 20.28
CA ARG A 382 -22.43 -6.65 20.12
C ARG A 382 -22.85 -5.23 19.68
N ARG A 383 -22.15 -4.20 20.18
CA ARG A 383 -22.50 -2.81 19.90
C ARG A 383 -22.09 -2.39 18.48
N VAL A 384 -20.92 -2.84 18.04
CA VAL A 384 -20.33 -2.38 16.78
C VAL A 384 -20.57 -3.35 15.62
N LEU A 385 -20.87 -4.61 15.92
CA LEU A 385 -21.15 -5.68 14.96
C LEU A 385 -22.44 -6.38 15.37
N PRO A 386 -23.63 -5.97 14.89
CA PRO A 386 -24.93 -6.53 15.32
C PRO A 386 -25.24 -7.88 14.67
N TRP A 387 -24.22 -8.75 14.54
CA TRP A 387 -24.28 -10.01 13.83
C TRP A 387 -24.63 -11.22 14.70
N TRP A 388 -24.61 -11.08 16.03
CA TRP A 388 -24.94 -12.16 16.95
C TRP A 388 -26.21 -11.83 17.73
N ASP A 389 -27.11 -12.80 17.81
CA ASP A 389 -28.23 -12.75 18.75
C ASP A 389 -27.75 -13.21 20.13
N PHE A 390 -27.60 -12.25 21.03
CA PHE A 390 -27.29 -12.49 22.44
C PHE A 390 -28.55 -12.53 23.32
N ALA A 391 -29.73 -12.78 22.76
CA ALA A 391 -30.94 -12.92 23.56
C ALA A 391 -30.71 -13.99 24.66
N ARG A 392 -30.84 -13.59 25.90
CA ARG A 392 -30.77 -14.50 27.03
C ARG A 392 -31.79 -15.62 26.83
N LYS A 393 -31.36 -16.85 26.61
CA LYS A 393 -32.20 -18.02 26.84
C LYS A 393 -32.66 -17.91 28.29
N LYS A 394 -33.93 -17.50 28.54
CA LYS A 394 -34.57 -17.63 29.83
C LYS A 394 -34.55 -19.11 30.15
N VAL A 395 -33.63 -19.52 31.03
CA VAL A 395 -33.67 -20.87 31.61
C VAL A 395 -34.97 -20.91 32.39
N ARG A 396 -35.97 -21.61 31.83
CA ARG A 396 -37.16 -21.99 32.59
C ARG A 396 -36.65 -22.87 33.73
N ARG A 397 -36.50 -22.29 34.92
CA ARG A 397 -36.43 -23.08 36.14
C ARG A 397 -37.77 -23.76 36.27
N THR A 398 -37.85 -25.02 35.86
CA THR A 398 -38.91 -25.94 36.28
C THR A 398 -38.76 -26.06 37.80
N ARG A 399 -39.73 -25.55 38.57
CA ARG A 399 -39.86 -25.87 39.96
C ARG A 399 -40.14 -27.37 40.06
N PRO A 400 -39.45 -28.14 40.91
CA PRO A 400 -39.89 -29.49 41.23
C PRO A 400 -41.18 -29.39 42.05
N ALA A 401 -42.09 -30.32 41.76
CA ALA A 401 -43.37 -30.51 42.43
C ALA A 401 -43.15 -30.95 43.92
#